data_3354aee1b4a33bdf516c778f3a138eda
#
_entry.id   3354aee1b4a33bdf516c778f3a138eda
#
_cell.length_a   1.000
_cell.length_b   1.000
_cell.length_c   1.000
_cell.angle_alpha   90.00
_cell.angle_beta   90.00
_cell.angle_gamma   90.00
#
_symmetry.space_group_name_H-M   'P 1'
#
loop_
_entity.id
_entity.type
_entity.pdbx_description
1 polymer ?
#
loop_
_entity_poly.entity_id
_entity_poly.type
_entity_poly.pdbx_seq_one_letter_code
_entity_poly.pdbx_strand_id
1 'polypeptide(L)'
;MYIVKRTLRFVNGALKSYGPSSIKKRLWDEEYSGGKWGFAETSANDCVYPYLETYAAKGCILDLGCGSGNTATELAANAYQMYLGVDISQEALRKASKRSEQSGRAQKNCFAQGDFLNYTPGQKFDVILFRESMYHVPLGKVKTVLNRYSEYLREEGVFIVRMNTSESVLGRTKAMIGVMETEFDVKERHQFGDSGPTLIVFRPKKR
;
A
#
# COMPACT_ATOMS: atom_id res chain seq x y z
N MET A 1 -22.66 20.42 15.69
CA MET A 1 -21.51 19.55 15.96
C MET A 1 -21.28 18.46 14.88
N TYR A 2 -22.32 17.78 14.35
CA TYR A 2 -22.21 16.72 13.32
C TYR A 2 -21.71 17.24 11.95
N ILE A 3 -22.21 18.36 11.46
CA ILE A 3 -21.81 18.99 10.19
C ILE A 3 -20.33 19.37 10.20
N VAL A 4 -19.84 19.98 11.27
CA VAL A 4 -18.43 20.40 11.41
C VAL A 4 -17.50 19.18 11.35
N LYS A 5 -17.83 18.06 12.02
CA LYS A 5 -17.02 16.83 11.97
C LYS A 5 -16.99 16.21 10.58
N ARG A 6 -18.10 16.29 9.83
CA ARG A 6 -18.18 15.76 8.45
C ARG A 6 -17.34 16.60 7.47
N THR A 7 -17.42 17.93 7.58
CA THR A 7 -16.61 18.86 6.77
C THR A 7 -15.12 18.66 7.05
N LEU A 8 -14.72 18.55 8.31
CA LEU A 8 -13.33 18.33 8.70
C LEU A 8 -12.77 16.99 8.16
N ARG A 9 -13.57 15.92 8.18
CA ARG A 9 -13.19 14.63 7.57
C ARG A 9 -12.95 14.74 6.06
N PHE A 10 -13.82 15.47 5.36
CA PHE A 10 -13.68 15.68 3.92
C PHE A 10 -12.42 16.49 3.59
N VAL A 11 -12.18 17.58 4.30
CA VAL A 11 -10.98 18.43 4.12
C VAL A 11 -9.70 17.63 4.41
N ASN A 12 -9.66 16.89 5.51
CA ASN A 12 -8.50 16.04 5.84
C ASN A 12 -8.28 14.95 4.79
N GLY A 13 -9.35 14.34 4.26
CA GLY A 13 -9.25 13.36 3.16
C GLY A 13 -8.64 13.98 1.90
N ALA A 14 -9.07 15.17 1.51
CA ALA A 14 -8.52 15.90 0.38
C ALA A 14 -7.04 16.28 0.61
N LEU A 15 -6.70 16.78 1.80
CA LEU A 15 -5.32 17.12 2.16
C LEU A 15 -4.40 15.90 2.16
N LYS A 16 -4.86 14.73 2.56
CA LYS A 16 -4.09 13.47 2.49
C LYS A 16 -3.80 13.01 1.06
N SER A 17 -4.67 13.32 0.10
CA SER A 17 -4.46 12.94 -1.31
C SER A 17 -3.74 14.02 -2.11
N TYR A 18 -4.04 15.28 -1.88
CA TYR A 18 -3.61 16.41 -2.74
C TYR A 18 -2.72 17.42 -2.02
N GLY A 19 -2.63 17.40 -0.70
CA GLY A 19 -1.86 18.36 0.08
C GLY A 19 -0.34 18.18 -0.07
N PRO A 20 0.45 19.16 0.41
CA PRO A 20 1.88 19.05 0.54
C PRO A 20 2.29 17.87 1.44
N SER A 21 3.43 17.23 1.18
CA SER A 21 3.91 16.08 1.95
C SER A 21 4.06 16.37 3.45
N SER A 22 4.42 17.59 3.84
CA SER A 22 4.49 18.01 5.25
C SER A 22 3.14 17.98 5.97
N ILE A 23 2.07 18.40 5.28
CA ILE A 23 0.70 18.35 5.83
C ILE A 23 0.20 16.91 5.89
N LYS A 24 0.42 16.13 4.82
CA LYS A 24 0.10 14.70 4.80
C LYS A 24 0.75 13.99 5.97
N LYS A 25 2.08 14.18 6.14
CA LYS A 25 2.85 13.58 7.24
C LYS A 25 2.20 13.89 8.59
N ARG A 26 1.95 15.16 8.88
CA ARG A 26 1.35 15.57 10.17
C ARG A 26 0.00 14.89 10.41
N LEU A 27 -0.90 14.89 9.40
CA LEU A 27 -2.22 14.27 9.52
C LEU A 27 -2.15 12.77 9.78
N TRP A 28 -1.21 12.08 9.14
CA TRP A 28 -1.01 10.65 9.35
C TRP A 28 -0.36 10.37 10.70
N ASP A 29 0.65 11.13 11.11
CA ASP A 29 1.27 11.00 12.44
C ASP A 29 0.25 11.18 13.56
N GLU A 30 -0.63 12.19 13.47
CA GLU A 30 -1.71 12.42 14.44
C GLU A 30 -2.66 11.21 14.52
N GLU A 31 -3.02 10.61 13.39
CA GLU A 31 -3.92 9.44 13.37
C GLU A 31 -3.25 8.18 13.92
N TYR A 32 -1.98 7.93 13.62
CA TYR A 32 -1.25 6.77 14.16
C TYR A 32 -0.94 6.94 15.65
N SER A 33 -0.59 8.13 16.11
CA SER A 33 -0.40 8.45 17.53
C SER A 33 -1.69 8.33 18.32
N GLY A 34 -2.82 8.78 17.74
CA GLY A 34 -4.14 8.72 18.36
C GLY A 34 -4.78 7.33 18.36
N GLY A 35 -4.10 6.30 17.87
CA GLY A 35 -4.58 4.92 17.87
C GLY A 35 -5.73 4.63 16.89
N LYS A 36 -6.03 5.54 15.96
CA LYS A 36 -7.13 5.41 15.00
C LYS A 36 -7.01 4.14 14.14
N TRP A 37 -5.80 3.69 13.89
CA TRP A 37 -5.48 2.53 13.04
C TRP A 37 -5.22 1.23 13.82
N GLY A 38 -5.50 1.22 15.13
CA GLY A 38 -5.29 0.03 15.97
C GLY A 38 -6.03 -1.21 15.48
N PHE A 39 -7.22 -1.04 14.91
CA PHE A 39 -8.00 -2.14 14.31
C PHE A 39 -7.32 -2.77 13.09
N ALA A 40 -6.52 -1.99 12.36
CA ALA A 40 -5.77 -2.44 11.19
C ALA A 40 -4.42 -3.05 11.56
N GLU A 41 -4.05 -3.03 12.84
CA GLU A 41 -2.78 -3.56 13.34
C GLU A 41 -2.80 -5.09 13.55
N THR A 42 -3.95 -5.73 13.32
CA THR A 42 -4.11 -7.19 13.32
C THR A 42 -4.87 -7.59 12.06
N SER A 43 -4.16 -8.05 11.07
CA SER A 43 -4.72 -8.45 9.77
C SER A 43 -4.37 -9.90 9.42
N ALA A 44 -4.26 -10.74 10.45
CA ALA A 44 -4.03 -12.18 10.30
C ALA A 44 -5.01 -12.77 9.26
N ASN A 45 -4.48 -13.54 8.31
CA ASN A 45 -5.24 -14.16 7.21
C ASN A 45 -5.77 -13.16 6.15
N ASP A 46 -5.11 -12.02 5.93
CA ASP A 46 -5.48 -11.16 4.80
C ASP A 46 -5.30 -11.90 3.47
N CYS A 47 -6.28 -11.74 2.59
CA CYS A 47 -6.30 -12.40 1.28
C CYS A 47 -5.10 -12.06 0.38
N VAL A 48 -4.32 -11.03 0.71
CA VAL A 48 -3.14 -10.61 -0.06
C VAL A 48 -1.93 -11.55 0.15
N TYR A 49 -1.83 -12.24 1.28
CA TYR A 49 -0.63 -13.01 1.62
C TYR A 49 -0.33 -14.16 0.67
N PRO A 50 -1.28 -15.01 0.25
CA PRO A 50 -1.01 -16.05 -0.74
C PRO A 50 -0.45 -15.51 -2.06
N TYR A 51 -0.91 -14.32 -2.49
CA TYR A 51 -0.40 -13.67 -3.71
C TYR A 51 1.00 -13.13 -3.51
N LEU A 52 1.28 -12.50 -2.36
CA LEU A 52 2.64 -12.06 -2.02
C LEU A 52 3.61 -13.23 -1.99
N GLU A 53 3.24 -14.34 -1.39
CA GLU A 53 4.07 -15.56 -1.33
C GLU A 53 4.35 -16.11 -2.72
N THR A 54 3.33 -16.18 -3.57
CA THR A 54 3.44 -16.70 -4.95
C THR A 54 4.32 -15.79 -5.81
N TYR A 55 4.05 -14.50 -5.82
CA TYR A 55 4.71 -13.57 -6.74
C TYR A 55 6.05 -13.04 -6.24
N ALA A 56 6.26 -12.95 -4.92
CA ALA A 56 7.58 -12.62 -4.39
C ALA A 56 8.57 -13.77 -4.60
N ALA A 57 8.12 -15.00 -4.56
CA ALA A 57 8.92 -16.19 -4.83
C ALA A 57 10.29 -16.17 -4.10
N LYS A 58 10.29 -15.77 -2.83
CA LYS A 58 11.47 -15.52 -1.98
C LYS A 58 12.32 -14.33 -2.40
N GLY A 59 11.82 -13.44 -3.23
CA GLY A 59 12.50 -12.22 -3.67
C GLY A 59 12.24 -11.01 -2.78
N CYS A 60 12.25 -9.83 -3.39
CA CYS A 60 12.16 -8.54 -2.71
C CYS A 60 10.76 -7.92 -2.88
N ILE A 61 10.21 -7.39 -1.80
CA ILE A 61 8.91 -6.72 -1.76
C ILE A 61 9.11 -5.24 -1.41
N LEU A 62 8.48 -4.35 -2.18
CA LEU A 62 8.29 -2.95 -1.85
C LEU A 62 6.82 -2.72 -1.48
N ASP A 63 6.54 -2.27 -0.26
CA ASP A 63 5.19 -1.97 0.22
C ASP A 63 5.01 -0.45 0.37
N LEU A 64 4.16 0.13 -0.46
CA LEU A 64 3.93 1.57 -0.56
C LEU A 64 2.69 1.99 0.24
N GLY A 65 2.92 2.68 1.35
CA GLY A 65 1.93 2.95 2.39
C GLY A 65 1.85 1.79 3.38
N CYS A 66 3.00 1.31 3.85
CA CYS A 66 3.11 0.09 4.67
C CYS A 66 2.49 0.22 6.07
N GLY A 67 2.15 1.45 6.51
CA GLY A 67 1.59 1.71 7.82
C GLY A 67 2.47 1.19 8.95
N SER A 68 1.84 0.53 9.93
CA SER A 68 2.54 -0.07 11.08
C SER A 68 3.19 -1.44 10.80
N GLY A 69 3.40 -1.80 9.52
CA GLY A 69 4.22 -2.94 9.12
C GLY A 69 3.57 -4.31 9.30
N ASN A 70 2.25 -4.40 9.24
CA ASN A 70 1.56 -5.68 9.39
C ASN A 70 1.98 -6.70 8.34
N THR A 71 2.02 -6.30 7.07
CA THR A 71 2.46 -7.16 5.96
C THR A 71 3.83 -7.77 6.26
N ALA A 72 4.78 -6.95 6.73
CA ALA A 72 6.14 -7.36 7.02
C ALA A 72 6.26 -8.41 8.13
N THR A 73 5.27 -8.48 9.04
CA THR A 73 5.32 -9.36 10.21
C THR A 73 4.38 -10.55 10.14
N GLU A 74 3.31 -10.43 9.36
CA GLU A 74 2.29 -11.48 9.22
C GLU A 74 2.54 -12.41 8.01
N LEU A 75 3.15 -11.89 6.92
CA LEU A 75 3.59 -12.72 5.81
C LEU A 75 4.57 -13.80 6.29
N ALA A 76 4.52 -15.00 5.70
CA ALA A 76 5.43 -16.09 6.09
C ALA A 76 6.89 -15.65 5.98
N ALA A 77 7.69 -15.95 7.02
CA ALA A 77 9.06 -15.44 7.10
C ALA A 77 9.97 -15.94 5.97
N ASN A 78 9.67 -17.09 5.39
CA ASN A 78 10.41 -17.70 4.29
C ASN A 78 9.89 -17.30 2.90
N ALA A 79 8.81 -16.49 2.84
CA ALA A 79 8.18 -16.09 1.57
C ALA A 79 8.97 -15.00 0.82
N TYR A 80 9.84 -14.27 1.50
CA TYR A 80 10.61 -13.17 0.92
C TYR A 80 12.04 -13.10 1.48
N GLN A 81 12.92 -12.55 0.70
CA GLN A 81 14.31 -12.28 1.09
C GLN A 81 14.43 -10.93 1.79
N MET A 82 13.82 -9.90 1.21
CA MET A 82 13.88 -8.53 1.70
C MET A 82 12.53 -7.83 1.52
N TYR A 83 12.14 -7.07 2.53
CA TYR A 83 10.97 -6.21 2.52
C TYR A 83 11.37 -4.76 2.78
N LEU A 84 10.91 -3.85 1.93
CA LEU A 84 11.03 -2.42 2.13
C LEU A 84 9.63 -1.82 2.26
N GLY A 85 9.29 -1.38 3.46
CA GLY A 85 8.08 -0.62 3.74
C GLY A 85 8.34 0.88 3.63
N VAL A 86 7.51 1.57 2.85
CA VAL A 86 7.56 3.04 2.72
C VAL A 86 6.27 3.63 3.25
N ASP A 87 6.36 4.57 4.18
CA ASP A 87 5.21 5.34 4.67
C ASP A 87 5.61 6.79 4.93
N ILE A 88 4.64 7.69 4.82
CA ILE A 88 4.87 9.11 5.08
C ILE A 88 4.89 9.40 6.59
N SER A 89 4.21 8.57 7.40
CA SER A 89 4.12 8.71 8.85
C SER A 89 5.33 8.13 9.56
N GLN A 90 6.06 8.98 10.26
CA GLN A 90 7.16 8.55 11.13
C GLN A 90 6.66 7.68 12.28
N GLU A 91 5.48 7.97 12.81
CA GLU A 91 4.89 7.22 13.90
C GLU A 91 4.46 5.80 13.46
N ALA A 92 3.94 5.66 12.24
CA ALA A 92 3.66 4.36 11.65
C ALA A 92 4.95 3.52 11.52
N LEU A 93 6.02 4.12 10.99
CA LEU A 93 7.30 3.43 10.79
C LEU A 93 7.97 3.05 12.12
N ARG A 94 7.84 3.87 13.17
CA ARG A 94 8.31 3.53 14.51
C ARG A 94 7.64 2.26 15.03
N LYS A 95 6.31 2.14 14.84
CA LYS A 95 5.56 0.93 15.18
C LYS A 95 6.00 -0.26 14.32
N ALA A 96 6.17 -0.06 13.00
CA ALA A 96 6.60 -1.09 12.07
C ALA A 96 7.97 -1.67 12.43
N SER A 97 8.95 -0.82 12.73
CA SER A 97 10.29 -1.25 13.17
C SER A 97 10.24 -2.06 14.46
N LYS A 98 9.51 -1.57 15.47
CA LYS A 98 9.34 -2.29 16.74
C LYS A 98 8.70 -3.67 16.54
N ARG A 99 7.67 -3.78 15.69
CA ARG A 99 7.03 -5.07 15.38
C ARG A 99 7.98 -6.02 14.66
N SER A 100 8.75 -5.49 13.73
CA SER A 100 9.76 -6.27 12.99
C SER A 100 10.84 -6.83 13.92
N GLU A 101 11.33 -6.03 14.88
CA GLU A 101 12.25 -6.47 15.93
C GLU A 101 11.62 -7.58 16.79
N GLN A 102 10.39 -7.37 17.28
CA GLN A 102 9.68 -8.33 18.11
C GLN A 102 9.41 -9.66 17.40
N SER A 103 9.24 -9.64 16.07
CA SER A 103 9.05 -10.84 15.25
C SER A 103 10.36 -11.50 14.79
N GLY A 104 11.52 -10.98 15.21
CA GLY A 104 12.83 -11.48 14.80
C GLY A 104 13.18 -11.22 13.32
N ARG A 105 12.55 -10.21 12.69
CA ARG A 105 12.70 -9.95 11.25
C ARG A 105 13.44 -8.66 10.90
N ALA A 106 14.05 -7.98 11.89
CA ALA A 106 14.76 -6.73 11.69
C ALA A 106 15.89 -6.82 10.65
N GLN A 107 16.46 -8.02 10.44
CA GLN A 107 17.54 -8.22 9.47
C GLN A 107 17.08 -8.19 8.01
N LYS A 108 15.80 -8.39 7.74
CA LYS A 108 15.26 -8.45 6.37
C LYS A 108 14.17 -7.42 6.09
N ASN A 109 13.63 -6.78 7.12
CA ASN A 109 12.62 -5.73 7.00
C ASN A 109 13.27 -4.36 7.20
N CYS A 110 13.20 -3.55 6.16
CA CYS A 110 13.64 -2.17 6.18
C CYS A 110 12.42 -1.24 6.08
N PHE A 111 12.50 -0.07 6.71
CA PHE A 111 11.45 0.93 6.67
C PHE A 111 12.03 2.29 6.33
N ALA A 112 11.41 2.99 5.37
CA ALA A 112 11.85 4.30 4.90
C ALA A 112 10.71 5.31 4.95
N GLN A 113 10.99 6.50 5.49
CA GLN A 113 10.03 7.59 5.46
C GLN A 113 9.98 8.24 4.08
N GLY A 114 8.78 8.34 3.51
CA GLY A 114 8.61 9.00 2.22
C GLY A 114 7.14 9.10 1.80
N ASP A 115 6.83 10.15 1.05
CA ASP A 115 5.58 10.20 0.29
C ASP A 115 5.75 9.33 -0.95
N PHE A 116 5.06 8.22 -1.03
CA PHE A 116 5.20 7.29 -2.17
C PHE A 116 4.81 7.93 -3.52
N LEU A 117 4.12 9.06 -3.52
CA LEU A 117 3.94 9.82 -4.75
C LEU A 117 5.26 10.33 -5.36
N ASN A 118 6.30 10.50 -4.54
CA ASN A 118 7.61 11.05 -4.93
C ASN A 118 8.81 10.19 -4.51
N TYR A 119 8.58 9.13 -3.72
CA TYR A 119 9.67 8.28 -3.22
C TYR A 119 10.37 7.53 -4.36
N THR A 120 11.68 7.49 -4.32
CA THR A 120 12.53 6.83 -5.32
C THR A 120 13.24 5.65 -4.65
N PRO A 121 12.88 4.39 -4.98
CA PRO A 121 13.59 3.21 -4.48
C PRO A 121 15.02 3.12 -5.01
N GLY A 122 15.94 2.57 -4.20
CA GLY A 122 17.33 2.37 -4.61
C GLY A 122 17.61 1.07 -5.38
N GLN A 123 16.58 0.24 -5.60
CA GLN A 123 16.73 -1.07 -6.25
C GLN A 123 15.43 -1.52 -6.91
N LYS A 124 15.48 -2.68 -7.58
CA LYS A 124 14.31 -3.33 -8.20
C LYS A 124 13.73 -4.43 -7.31
N PHE A 125 12.42 -4.67 -7.47
CA PHE A 125 11.61 -5.57 -6.65
C PHE A 125 10.87 -6.61 -7.51
N ASP A 126 10.59 -7.74 -6.91
CA ASP A 126 9.76 -8.79 -7.51
C ASP A 126 8.28 -8.44 -7.35
N VAL A 127 7.92 -7.79 -6.23
CA VAL A 127 6.58 -7.30 -5.97
C VAL A 127 6.62 -5.85 -5.52
N ILE A 128 5.75 -5.02 -6.11
CA ILE A 128 5.40 -3.68 -5.59
C ILE A 128 3.94 -3.73 -5.13
N LEU A 129 3.75 -3.57 -3.83
CA LEU A 129 2.48 -3.70 -3.14
C LEU A 129 1.86 -2.33 -2.84
N PHE A 130 0.56 -2.21 -3.09
CA PHE A 130 -0.31 -1.17 -2.53
C PHE A 130 -1.45 -1.86 -1.76
N ARG A 131 -1.30 -1.97 -0.45
CA ARG A 131 -2.33 -2.54 0.41
C ARG A 131 -3.06 -1.44 1.15
N GLU A 132 -4.31 -1.20 0.78
CA GLU A 132 -5.16 -0.12 1.34
C GLU A 132 -4.54 1.29 1.22
N SER A 133 -3.60 1.51 0.29
CA SER A 133 -2.88 2.78 0.14
C SER A 133 -3.16 3.48 -1.21
N MET A 134 -3.57 2.75 -2.24
CA MET A 134 -3.80 3.31 -3.58
C MET A 134 -4.86 4.42 -3.60
N TYR A 135 -5.82 4.43 -2.69
CA TYR A 135 -6.83 5.50 -2.61
C TYR A 135 -6.25 6.90 -2.40
N HIS A 136 -5.03 6.99 -1.87
CA HIS A 136 -4.35 8.28 -1.60
C HIS A 136 -3.65 8.82 -2.84
N VAL A 137 -3.59 8.04 -3.92
CA VAL A 137 -3.17 8.52 -5.24
C VAL A 137 -4.34 9.28 -5.88
N PRO A 138 -4.18 10.55 -6.31
CA PRO A 138 -5.19 11.22 -7.13
C PRO A 138 -5.52 10.40 -8.39
N LEU A 139 -6.79 10.21 -8.71
CA LEU A 139 -7.22 9.33 -9.81
C LEU A 139 -6.48 9.63 -11.12
N GLY A 140 -6.38 10.90 -11.51
CA GLY A 140 -5.65 11.30 -12.72
C GLY A 140 -4.14 11.09 -12.68
N LYS A 141 -3.57 10.69 -11.52
CA LYS A 141 -2.13 10.39 -11.36
C LYS A 141 -1.85 8.89 -11.27
N VAL A 142 -2.87 8.03 -11.19
CA VAL A 142 -2.68 6.58 -11.01
C VAL A 142 -1.77 5.99 -12.08
N LYS A 143 -2.03 6.24 -13.35
CA LYS A 143 -1.20 5.80 -14.48
C LYS A 143 0.25 6.30 -14.35
N THR A 144 0.44 7.58 -14.06
CA THR A 144 1.77 8.18 -13.93
C THR A 144 2.56 7.57 -12.78
N VAL A 145 1.93 7.36 -11.62
CA VAL A 145 2.56 6.73 -10.45
C VAL A 145 2.94 5.28 -10.76
N LEU A 146 2.04 4.50 -11.32
CA LEU A 146 2.32 3.11 -11.68
C LEU A 146 3.41 3.01 -12.75
N ASN A 147 3.40 3.82 -13.79
CA ASN A 147 4.44 3.85 -14.82
C ASN A 147 5.82 4.16 -14.21
N ARG A 148 5.90 5.13 -13.30
CA ARG A 148 7.16 5.43 -12.61
C ARG A 148 7.65 4.24 -11.79
N TYR A 149 6.77 3.58 -11.04
CA TYR A 149 7.15 2.41 -10.27
C TYR A 149 7.45 1.17 -11.13
N SER A 150 6.95 1.11 -12.36
CA SER A 150 7.30 0.05 -13.32
C SER A 150 8.81 -0.05 -13.56
N GLU A 151 9.54 1.06 -13.47
CA GLU A 151 10.99 1.10 -13.63
C GLU A 151 11.74 0.38 -12.50
N TYR A 152 11.07 0.21 -11.36
CA TYR A 152 11.59 -0.49 -10.18
C TYR A 152 11.07 -1.93 -10.05
N LEU A 153 10.34 -2.44 -11.03
CA LEU A 153 10.05 -3.86 -11.12
C LEU A 153 11.22 -4.60 -11.78
N ARG A 154 11.48 -5.81 -11.31
CA ARG A 154 12.30 -6.79 -12.03
C ARG A 154 11.56 -7.24 -13.28
N GLU A 155 12.24 -7.97 -14.19
CA GLU A 155 11.70 -8.36 -15.50
C GLU A 155 10.33 -9.08 -15.42
N GLU A 156 10.19 -10.03 -14.49
CA GLU A 156 8.94 -10.75 -14.25
C GLU A 156 8.17 -10.21 -13.02
N GLY A 157 8.60 -9.07 -12.49
CA GLY A 157 7.98 -8.44 -11.32
C GLY A 157 6.57 -7.95 -11.59
N VAL A 158 5.77 -7.89 -10.51
CA VAL A 158 4.36 -7.51 -10.57
C VAL A 158 4.01 -6.40 -9.59
N PHE A 159 2.96 -5.68 -9.91
CA PHE A 159 2.18 -4.92 -8.93
C PHE A 159 1.13 -5.83 -8.31
N ILE A 160 0.94 -5.70 -7.00
CA ILE A 160 -0.22 -6.23 -6.29
C ILE A 160 -0.93 -5.05 -5.64
N VAL A 161 -2.19 -4.85 -5.97
CA VAL A 161 -3.02 -3.80 -5.39
C VAL A 161 -4.22 -4.45 -4.72
N ARG A 162 -4.35 -4.23 -3.42
CA ARG A 162 -5.49 -4.70 -2.63
C ARG A 162 -6.23 -3.48 -2.08
N MET A 163 -7.52 -3.36 -2.38
CA MET A 163 -8.38 -2.23 -2.01
C MET A 163 -9.72 -2.70 -1.46
N ASN A 164 -10.19 -2.03 -0.42
CA ASN A 164 -11.55 -2.21 0.09
C ASN A 164 -12.58 -1.71 -0.94
N THR A 165 -13.76 -2.33 -0.96
CA THR A 165 -14.86 -1.97 -1.84
C THR A 165 -16.12 -1.55 -1.06
N SER A 166 -15.96 -1.08 0.19
CA SER A 166 -17.09 -0.49 0.92
C SER A 166 -17.73 0.65 0.12
N GLU A 167 -19.03 0.90 0.34
CA GLU A 167 -19.80 1.91 -0.41
C GLU A 167 -19.13 3.28 -0.48
N SER A 168 -18.45 3.68 0.60
CA SER A 168 -17.77 4.99 0.69
C SER A 168 -16.60 5.16 -0.29
N VAL A 169 -16.01 4.07 -0.78
CA VAL A 169 -14.84 4.10 -1.68
C VAL A 169 -15.08 3.35 -3.00
N LEU A 170 -16.19 2.63 -3.14
CA LEU A 170 -16.46 1.74 -4.27
C LEU A 170 -16.29 2.41 -5.64
N GLY A 171 -16.86 3.60 -5.84
CA GLY A 171 -16.75 4.33 -7.11
C GLY A 171 -15.31 4.66 -7.47
N ARG A 172 -14.52 5.08 -6.48
CA ARG A 172 -13.09 5.40 -6.67
C ARG A 172 -12.27 4.14 -6.93
N THR A 173 -12.53 3.07 -6.18
CA THR A 173 -11.86 1.78 -6.37
C THR A 173 -12.12 1.24 -7.77
N LYS A 174 -13.37 1.23 -8.24
CA LYS A 174 -13.71 0.80 -9.61
C LYS A 174 -12.99 1.62 -10.68
N ALA A 175 -12.96 2.95 -10.53
CA ALA A 175 -12.26 3.82 -11.48
C ALA A 175 -10.75 3.55 -11.52
N MET A 176 -10.10 3.34 -10.37
CA MET A 176 -8.68 3.00 -10.30
C MET A 176 -8.37 1.63 -10.92
N ILE A 177 -9.21 0.62 -10.65
CA ILE A 177 -9.09 -0.70 -11.27
C ILE A 177 -9.23 -0.58 -12.79
N GLY A 178 -10.19 0.20 -13.29
CA GLY A 178 -10.34 0.45 -14.72
C GLY A 178 -9.09 1.04 -15.38
N VAL A 179 -8.37 1.92 -14.70
CA VAL A 179 -7.06 2.40 -15.18
C VAL A 179 -6.05 1.26 -15.27
N MET A 180 -5.97 0.40 -14.23
CA MET A 180 -5.04 -0.73 -14.22
C MET A 180 -5.35 -1.72 -15.34
N GLU A 181 -6.61 -2.07 -15.54
CA GLU A 181 -7.07 -2.99 -16.60
C GLU A 181 -6.82 -2.44 -18.02
N THR A 182 -6.97 -1.13 -18.21
CA THR A 182 -6.77 -0.49 -19.52
C THR A 182 -5.29 -0.33 -19.88
N GLU A 183 -4.47 0.05 -18.89
CA GLU A 183 -3.10 0.50 -19.13
C GLU A 183 -2.03 -0.57 -18.91
N PHE A 184 -2.36 -1.63 -18.18
CA PHE A 184 -1.42 -2.69 -17.77
C PHE A 184 -1.87 -4.08 -18.22
N ASP A 185 -0.96 -5.05 -18.14
CA ASP A 185 -1.22 -6.47 -18.40
C ASP A 185 -1.69 -7.14 -17.10
N VAL A 186 -3.00 -7.31 -16.94
CA VAL A 186 -3.61 -7.92 -15.76
C VAL A 186 -3.39 -9.43 -15.79
N LYS A 187 -2.83 -9.98 -14.72
CA LYS A 187 -2.63 -11.41 -14.51
C LYS A 187 -3.78 -12.05 -13.77
N GLU A 188 -4.20 -11.39 -12.70
CA GLU A 188 -5.27 -11.89 -11.84
C GLU A 188 -6.11 -10.73 -11.32
N ARG A 189 -7.41 -11.00 -11.13
CA ARG A 189 -8.32 -10.12 -10.44
C ARG A 189 -9.31 -10.94 -9.63
N HIS A 190 -9.41 -10.64 -8.35
CA HIS A 190 -10.31 -11.32 -7.42
C HIS A 190 -11.10 -10.32 -6.59
N GLN A 191 -12.39 -10.61 -6.43
CA GLN A 191 -13.30 -9.93 -5.52
C GLN A 191 -13.64 -10.91 -4.40
N PHE A 192 -13.34 -10.58 -3.17
CA PHE A 192 -13.54 -11.45 -2.00
C PHE A 192 -14.90 -11.18 -1.36
N GLY A 193 -15.95 -11.88 -1.82
CA GLY A 193 -17.34 -11.66 -1.43
C GLY A 193 -17.92 -10.35 -2.01
N ASP A 194 -19.20 -10.10 -1.71
CA ASP A 194 -19.94 -8.97 -2.31
C ASP A 194 -19.46 -7.60 -1.86
N SER A 195 -19.00 -7.49 -0.62
CA SER A 195 -18.54 -6.24 0.01
C SER A 195 -17.07 -6.31 0.47
N GLY A 196 -16.38 -7.38 0.16
CA GLY A 196 -14.98 -7.59 0.55
C GLY A 196 -14.00 -6.84 -0.36
N PRO A 197 -12.70 -6.98 -0.10
CA PRO A 197 -11.70 -6.29 -0.90
C PRO A 197 -11.60 -6.84 -2.33
N THR A 198 -11.18 -5.98 -3.24
CA THR A 198 -10.68 -6.40 -4.56
C THR A 198 -9.16 -6.44 -4.52
N LEU A 199 -8.60 -7.51 -5.08
CA LEU A 199 -7.19 -7.69 -5.32
C LEU A 199 -6.95 -7.79 -6.83
N ILE A 200 -5.95 -7.08 -7.32
CA ILE A 200 -5.54 -7.13 -8.72
C ILE A 200 -4.01 -7.28 -8.78
N VAL A 201 -3.56 -8.24 -9.60
CA VAL A 201 -2.15 -8.49 -9.93
C VAL A 201 -1.93 -8.14 -11.39
N PHE A 202 -0.96 -7.29 -11.67
CA PHE A 202 -0.69 -6.84 -13.03
C PHE A 202 0.78 -6.45 -13.20
N ARG A 203 1.20 -6.29 -14.45
CA ARG A 203 2.53 -5.80 -14.81
C ARG A 203 2.47 -4.81 -15.98
N PRO A 204 3.55 -4.05 -16.23
CA PRO A 204 3.62 -3.23 -17.43
C PRO A 204 3.37 -4.07 -18.69
N LYS A 205 2.64 -3.51 -19.66
CA LYS A 205 2.53 -4.13 -20.99
C LYS A 205 3.91 -4.21 -21.61
N LYS A 206 4.29 -5.38 -22.14
CA LYS A 206 5.52 -5.51 -22.93
C LYS A 206 5.39 -4.57 -24.14
N ARG A 207 6.41 -3.74 -24.34
CA ARG A 207 6.54 -2.89 -25.53
C ARG A 207 6.92 -3.73 -26.74
#